data_2537f9164b9ff0837d79d8e4d3d77fb2
#
_entry.id   2537f9164b9ff0837d79d8e4d3d77fb2
#
_cell.length_a   1.000
_cell.length_b   1.000
_cell.length_c   1.000
_cell.angle_alpha   90.00
_cell.angle_beta   90.00
_cell.angle_gamma   90.00
#
_symmetry.space_group_name_H-M   'P 1'
#
loop_
_entity.id
_entity.type
_entity.pdbx_description
1 polymer ?
#
loop_
_entity_poly.entity_id
_entity_poly.type
_entity_poly.pdbx_seq_one_letter_code
_entity_poly.pdbx_strand_id
1 'polypeptide(L)'
;MMRRLLLLAMLLLLPALASARIPGAMFYLMDTPKSMASFEAHAGKIGVVVPTWYHVDESGLVSGEPNPLVMQIAKQHRMPVMPILSAGGVRDKFHQLLHDEAAKKAMIAALVEQGTKHGYLGFQFDFENIDWNDRDALSLMTRQTAEALHKHGLQLSIAVVPNAPGYAGGGGFAQWMWKFWRGAYDLKALGQSADLICLMTYDQHTRWTTPGPVGGMPWTVQHLEYALTLVPKDKLSVGIATYGYHWYTADPRRDDGKEESNIAASYIDADESFPLARQYGATIQWDPVEHESWFWFYRDGMREWVFLPDARAFADRVALVKQYGLQGYCSWVLGAEDPKVWDALPEATR
;
A
#
# COMPACT_ATOMS: atom_id res chain seq x y z
N MET A 1 -9.17 73.60 9.11
CA MET A 1 -9.50 72.43 9.91
C MET A 1 -9.70 71.22 8.94
N MET A 2 -8.63 70.45 8.71
CA MET A 2 -8.67 69.22 7.87
C MET A 2 -8.78 67.97 8.76
N ARG A 3 -9.89 67.25 8.65
CA ARG A 3 -10.08 65.96 9.31
C ARG A 3 -9.41 64.87 8.40
N ARG A 4 -8.34 64.25 8.90
CA ARG A 4 -7.72 63.06 8.35
C ARG A 4 -8.54 61.84 8.74
N LEU A 5 -9.19 61.16 7.79
CA LEU A 5 -9.74 59.82 7.98
C LEU A 5 -8.59 58.82 7.89
N LEU A 6 -8.36 58.10 9.00
CA LEU A 6 -7.54 56.90 9.04
C LEU A 6 -8.43 55.71 8.64
N LEU A 7 -8.20 55.13 7.47
CA LEU A 7 -8.74 53.85 7.08
C LEU A 7 -7.87 52.76 7.72
N LEU A 8 -8.40 52.09 8.71
CA LEU A 8 -7.81 50.88 9.29
C LEU A 8 -8.16 49.69 8.33
N ALA A 9 -7.19 49.22 7.55
CA ALA A 9 -7.31 47.96 6.81
C ALA A 9 -7.15 46.79 7.77
N MET A 10 -8.26 46.17 8.11
CA MET A 10 -8.29 44.92 8.90
C MET A 10 -7.92 43.77 7.95
N LEU A 11 -6.65 43.35 7.97
CA LEU A 11 -6.20 42.11 7.32
C LEU A 11 -6.86 40.94 8.08
N LEU A 12 -7.88 40.36 7.49
CA LEU A 12 -8.40 39.06 7.88
C LEU A 12 -7.34 38.00 7.54
N LEU A 13 -6.49 37.67 8.50
CA LEU A 13 -5.70 36.43 8.50
C LEU A 13 -6.70 35.24 8.57
N LEU A 14 -7.09 34.73 7.42
CA LEU A 14 -7.71 33.42 7.37
C LEU A 14 -6.65 32.42 7.89
N PRO A 15 -6.91 31.65 8.94
CA PRO A 15 -6.01 30.59 9.33
C PRO A 15 -5.96 29.60 8.12
N ALA A 16 -4.78 29.43 7.55
CA ALA A 16 -4.52 28.32 6.67
C ALA A 16 -4.91 27.07 7.49
N LEU A 17 -5.97 26.37 7.07
CA LEU A 17 -6.30 25.07 7.61
C LEU A 17 -5.09 24.18 7.30
N ALA A 18 -4.20 24.03 8.29
CA ALA A 18 -3.14 23.06 8.19
C ALA A 18 -3.82 21.70 8.00
N SER A 19 -3.67 21.10 6.83
CA SER A 19 -4.14 19.75 6.57
C SER A 19 -3.57 18.85 7.68
N ALA A 20 -4.44 18.14 8.38
CA ALA A 20 -4.01 17.23 9.43
C ALA A 20 -3.07 16.19 8.78
N ARG A 21 -1.86 16.04 9.36
CA ARG A 21 -0.88 15.09 8.84
C ARG A 21 -1.41 13.67 8.96
N ILE A 22 -1.27 12.84 7.90
CA ILE A 22 -1.64 11.42 7.93
C ILE A 22 -0.81 10.73 9.04
N PRO A 23 -1.43 10.01 10.00
CA PRO A 23 -0.68 9.25 11.00
C PRO A 23 0.25 8.21 10.37
N GLY A 24 1.44 8.00 10.96
CA GLY A 24 2.52 7.27 10.33
C GLY A 24 2.38 5.74 10.25
N ALA A 25 1.42 5.13 10.96
CA ALA A 25 1.21 3.67 11.00
C ALA A 25 -0.09 3.31 10.27
N MET A 26 0.01 3.02 8.98
CA MET A 26 -1.13 2.63 8.14
C MET A 26 -1.18 1.12 8.00
N PHE A 27 -2.35 0.53 8.20
CA PHE A 27 -2.55 -0.90 8.04
C PHE A 27 -3.71 -1.18 7.09
N TYR A 28 -3.44 -2.01 6.10
CA TYR A 28 -4.45 -2.48 5.16
C TYR A 28 -5.34 -3.53 5.79
N LEU A 29 -6.64 -3.40 5.54
CA LEU A 29 -7.68 -4.28 6.06
C LEU A 29 -8.48 -4.89 4.92
N MET A 30 -8.57 -6.20 4.92
CA MET A 30 -9.51 -6.94 4.06
C MET A 30 -10.71 -7.43 4.90
N ASP A 31 -11.89 -7.52 4.28
CA ASP A 31 -13.09 -8.05 4.94
C ASP A 31 -13.05 -9.60 5.02
N THR A 32 -11.92 -10.14 5.52
CA THR A 32 -11.74 -11.56 5.80
C THR A 32 -11.75 -11.83 7.31
N PRO A 33 -12.14 -13.02 7.77
CA PRO A 33 -12.17 -13.32 9.21
C PRO A 33 -10.81 -13.08 9.91
N LYS A 34 -9.70 -13.45 9.28
CA LYS A 34 -8.35 -13.24 9.85
C LYS A 34 -8.00 -11.75 9.98
N SER A 35 -8.22 -10.99 8.91
CA SER A 35 -7.92 -9.56 8.88
C SER A 35 -8.76 -8.77 9.88
N MET A 36 -10.04 -9.10 9.97
CA MET A 36 -10.96 -8.51 10.93
C MET A 36 -10.57 -8.85 12.38
N ALA A 37 -10.22 -10.10 12.67
CA ALA A 37 -9.79 -10.51 14.02
C ALA A 37 -8.52 -9.78 14.46
N SER A 38 -7.54 -9.64 13.57
CA SER A 38 -6.33 -8.87 13.86
C SER A 38 -6.63 -7.39 14.08
N PHE A 39 -7.51 -6.80 13.26
CA PHE A 39 -7.95 -5.42 13.40
C PHE A 39 -8.61 -5.17 14.76
N GLU A 40 -9.57 -6.01 15.17
CA GLU A 40 -10.26 -5.90 16.44
C GLU A 40 -9.30 -6.00 17.64
N ALA A 41 -8.35 -6.95 17.57
CA ALA A 41 -7.41 -7.19 18.65
C ALA A 41 -6.39 -6.05 18.83
N HIS A 42 -6.05 -5.34 17.74
CA HIS A 42 -4.90 -4.41 17.73
C HIS A 42 -5.25 -2.98 17.32
N ALA A 43 -6.54 -2.61 17.31
CA ALA A 43 -7.02 -1.28 16.93
C ALA A 43 -6.32 -0.13 17.67
N GLY A 44 -5.88 -0.35 18.92
CA GLY A 44 -5.12 0.64 19.70
C GLY A 44 -3.78 1.04 19.08
N LYS A 45 -3.15 0.15 18.32
CA LYS A 45 -1.82 0.32 17.72
C LYS A 45 -1.83 0.79 16.28
N ILE A 46 -2.99 0.81 15.64
CA ILE A 46 -3.17 1.22 14.23
C ILE A 46 -3.36 2.73 14.14
N GLY A 47 -2.51 3.42 13.41
CA GLY A 47 -2.58 4.87 13.18
C GLY A 47 -3.71 5.26 12.22
N VAL A 48 -3.80 4.58 11.09
CA VAL A 48 -4.87 4.69 10.08
C VAL A 48 -5.24 3.29 9.62
N VAL A 49 -6.53 3.00 9.59
CA VAL A 49 -7.01 1.79 8.91
C VAL A 49 -7.31 2.09 7.44
N VAL A 50 -6.84 1.21 6.55
CA VAL A 50 -6.94 1.35 5.09
C VAL A 50 -7.69 0.15 4.52
N PRO A 51 -9.05 0.16 4.58
CA PRO A 51 -9.84 -0.98 4.10
C PRO A 51 -9.99 -0.99 2.58
N THR A 52 -10.09 -2.21 2.01
CA THR A 52 -10.23 -2.46 0.57
C THR A 52 -11.69 -2.42 0.13
N TRP A 53 -12.37 -1.27 0.30
CA TRP A 53 -13.82 -1.22 0.12
C TRP A 53 -14.31 -0.76 -1.24
N TYR A 54 -13.58 0.15 -1.90
CA TYR A 54 -14.11 0.80 -3.09
C TYR A 54 -13.41 0.36 -4.36
N HIS A 55 -14.22 0.32 -5.40
CA HIS A 55 -13.81 -0.04 -6.74
C HIS A 55 -14.40 0.96 -7.75
N VAL A 56 -13.63 1.32 -8.77
CA VAL A 56 -14.09 2.16 -9.88
C VAL A 56 -14.04 1.39 -11.20
N ASP A 57 -15.08 1.51 -12.02
CA ASP A 57 -15.10 0.98 -13.38
C ASP A 57 -14.68 2.02 -14.44
N GLU A 58 -14.68 1.61 -15.70
CA GLU A 58 -14.32 2.44 -16.84
C GLU A 58 -15.24 3.65 -17.06
N SER A 59 -16.47 3.62 -16.55
CA SER A 59 -17.43 4.73 -16.61
C SER A 59 -17.27 5.75 -15.48
N GLY A 60 -16.39 5.48 -14.52
CA GLY A 60 -16.21 6.28 -13.32
C GLY A 60 -17.24 5.97 -12.21
N LEU A 61 -18.01 4.88 -12.35
CA LEU A 61 -18.90 4.42 -11.29
C LEU A 61 -18.07 3.84 -10.15
N VAL A 62 -18.16 4.46 -8.98
CA VAL A 62 -17.55 3.98 -7.74
C VAL A 62 -18.56 3.08 -7.02
N SER A 63 -18.17 1.84 -6.79
CA SER A 63 -18.95 0.83 -6.07
C SER A 63 -18.24 0.41 -4.79
N GLY A 64 -19.00 -0.05 -3.81
CA GLY A 64 -18.50 -0.45 -2.49
C GLY A 64 -19.18 0.31 -1.36
N GLU A 65 -19.02 -0.19 -0.15
CA GLU A 65 -19.61 0.40 1.05
C GLU A 65 -18.73 0.14 2.27
N PRO A 66 -18.80 0.98 3.31
CA PRO A 66 -18.04 0.76 4.53
C PRO A 66 -18.59 -0.41 5.34
N ASN A 67 -17.68 -1.21 5.91
CA ASN A 67 -18.06 -2.20 6.91
C ASN A 67 -18.45 -1.50 8.23
N PRO A 68 -19.71 -1.66 8.71
CA PRO A 68 -20.20 -0.96 9.90
C PRO A 68 -19.41 -1.27 11.17
N LEU A 69 -18.92 -2.51 11.32
CA LEU A 69 -18.10 -2.91 12.48
C LEU A 69 -16.75 -2.18 12.48
N VAL A 70 -16.10 -2.10 11.32
CA VAL A 70 -14.84 -1.34 11.19
C VAL A 70 -15.05 0.13 11.53
N MET A 71 -16.11 0.74 11.03
CA MET A 71 -16.45 2.13 11.34
C MET A 71 -16.74 2.35 12.83
N GLN A 72 -17.41 1.39 13.48
CA GLN A 72 -17.68 1.44 14.92
C GLN A 72 -16.38 1.39 15.73
N ILE A 73 -15.50 0.44 15.43
CA ILE A 73 -14.20 0.27 16.11
C ILE A 73 -13.31 1.50 15.87
N ALA A 74 -13.23 1.96 14.64
CA ALA A 74 -12.47 3.16 14.29
C ALA A 74 -12.94 4.38 15.10
N LYS A 75 -14.26 4.57 15.24
CA LYS A 75 -14.86 5.64 16.07
C LYS A 75 -14.49 5.48 17.53
N GLN A 76 -14.57 4.28 18.11
CA GLN A 76 -14.21 4.00 19.50
C GLN A 76 -12.75 4.36 19.80
N HIS A 77 -11.86 4.04 18.88
CA HIS A 77 -10.43 4.33 18.98
C HIS A 77 -10.03 5.70 18.43
N ARG A 78 -10.95 6.54 17.94
CA ARG A 78 -10.69 7.81 17.22
C ARG A 78 -9.70 7.61 16.07
N MET A 79 -9.74 6.45 15.44
CA MET A 79 -8.84 6.06 14.37
C MET A 79 -9.34 6.62 13.04
N PRO A 80 -8.50 7.34 12.27
CA PRO A 80 -8.84 7.74 10.93
C PRO A 80 -9.04 6.54 10.00
N VAL A 81 -10.00 6.65 9.09
CA VAL A 81 -10.28 5.65 8.06
C VAL A 81 -9.96 6.24 6.70
N MET A 82 -9.15 5.56 5.91
CA MET A 82 -8.76 5.97 4.55
C MET A 82 -8.92 4.78 3.60
N PRO A 83 -10.14 4.52 3.09
CA PRO A 83 -10.36 3.35 2.25
C PRO A 83 -9.60 3.41 0.92
N ILE A 84 -9.26 2.23 0.41
CA ILE A 84 -8.72 2.06 -0.94
C ILE A 84 -9.81 2.33 -1.98
N LEU A 85 -9.40 2.97 -3.09
CA LEU A 85 -10.06 2.90 -4.38
C LEU A 85 -9.17 2.11 -5.34
N SER A 86 -9.65 0.99 -5.85
CA SER A 86 -8.99 0.15 -6.86
C SER A 86 -9.77 0.12 -8.18
N ALA A 87 -9.13 -0.37 -9.25
CA ALA A 87 -9.75 -0.44 -10.59
C ALA A 87 -9.78 -1.87 -11.18
N GLY A 88 -9.72 -2.91 -10.35
CA GLY A 88 -9.86 -4.31 -10.77
C GLY A 88 -8.78 -4.87 -11.69
N GLY A 89 -7.69 -4.15 -11.94
CA GLY A 89 -6.51 -4.65 -12.65
C GLY A 89 -6.69 -4.92 -14.16
N VAL A 90 -7.80 -4.51 -14.77
CA VAL A 90 -8.03 -4.62 -16.22
C VAL A 90 -7.54 -3.36 -16.92
N ARG A 91 -6.32 -3.44 -17.50
CA ARG A 91 -5.62 -2.29 -18.13
C ARG A 91 -6.44 -1.48 -19.10
N ASP A 92 -7.09 -2.14 -20.05
CA ASP A 92 -7.86 -1.44 -21.10
C ASP A 92 -9.05 -0.65 -20.53
N LYS A 93 -9.68 -1.16 -19.49
CA LYS A 93 -10.75 -0.47 -18.77
C LYS A 93 -10.22 0.74 -17.99
N PHE A 94 -9.10 0.57 -17.32
CA PHE A 94 -8.47 1.66 -16.59
C PHE A 94 -7.94 2.74 -17.54
N HIS A 95 -7.39 2.35 -18.70
CA HIS A 95 -7.04 3.28 -19.78
C HIS A 95 -8.25 4.13 -20.21
N GLN A 96 -9.42 3.50 -20.41
CA GLN A 96 -10.66 4.23 -20.76
C GLN A 96 -11.02 5.25 -19.70
N LEU A 97 -11.04 4.87 -18.42
CA LEU A 97 -11.28 5.80 -17.31
C LEU A 97 -10.33 6.99 -17.32
N LEU A 98 -9.03 6.75 -17.51
CA LEU A 98 -8.01 7.81 -17.50
C LEU A 98 -8.20 8.84 -18.61
N HIS A 99 -8.78 8.44 -19.75
CA HIS A 99 -8.98 9.28 -20.94
C HIS A 99 -10.41 9.78 -21.13
N ASP A 100 -11.34 9.45 -20.24
CA ASP A 100 -12.71 9.96 -20.23
C ASP A 100 -12.89 11.03 -19.12
N GLU A 101 -13.01 12.30 -19.52
CA GLU A 101 -13.19 13.41 -18.58
C GLU A 101 -14.52 13.34 -17.82
N ALA A 102 -15.60 12.77 -18.41
CA ALA A 102 -16.88 12.62 -17.72
C ALA A 102 -16.79 11.52 -16.67
N ALA A 103 -16.14 10.39 -16.98
CA ALA A 103 -15.91 9.30 -16.05
C ALA A 103 -15.03 9.74 -14.87
N LYS A 104 -13.92 10.46 -15.12
CA LYS A 104 -13.08 11.02 -14.05
C LYS A 104 -13.87 11.97 -13.14
N LYS A 105 -14.69 12.84 -13.68
CA LYS A 105 -15.52 13.76 -12.91
C LYS A 105 -16.55 13.02 -12.07
N ALA A 106 -17.17 11.96 -12.60
CA ALA A 106 -18.12 11.13 -11.87
C ALA A 106 -17.43 10.42 -10.70
N MET A 107 -16.29 9.79 -10.93
CA MET A 107 -15.47 9.18 -9.87
C MET A 107 -15.10 10.18 -8.77
N ILE A 108 -14.56 11.34 -9.14
CA ILE A 108 -14.14 12.37 -8.17
C ILE A 108 -15.34 12.86 -7.34
N ALA A 109 -16.49 13.10 -7.96
CA ALA A 109 -17.69 13.52 -7.26
C ALA A 109 -18.15 12.46 -6.25
N ALA A 110 -18.14 11.17 -6.64
CA ALA A 110 -18.48 10.07 -5.75
C ALA A 110 -17.52 9.98 -4.55
N LEU A 111 -16.19 10.15 -4.76
CA LEU A 111 -15.23 10.14 -3.66
C LEU A 111 -15.45 11.29 -2.68
N VAL A 112 -15.73 12.50 -3.17
CA VAL A 112 -16.06 13.65 -2.32
C VAL A 112 -17.33 13.37 -1.50
N GLU A 113 -18.36 12.83 -2.14
CA GLU A 113 -19.62 12.46 -1.48
C GLU A 113 -19.38 11.40 -0.39
N GLN A 114 -18.76 10.27 -0.73
CA GLN A 114 -18.51 9.17 0.22
C GLN A 114 -17.60 9.62 1.37
N GLY A 115 -16.50 10.33 1.07
CA GLY A 115 -15.57 10.82 2.07
C GLY A 115 -16.23 11.75 3.08
N THR A 116 -17.04 12.69 2.61
CA THR A 116 -17.79 13.64 3.45
C THR A 116 -18.87 12.94 4.26
N LYS A 117 -19.66 12.07 3.61
CA LYS A 117 -20.76 11.33 4.24
C LYS A 117 -20.31 10.46 5.40
N HIS A 118 -19.17 9.78 5.24
CA HIS A 118 -18.67 8.82 6.22
C HIS A 118 -17.58 9.39 7.14
N GLY A 119 -17.14 10.62 6.91
CA GLY A 119 -16.11 11.27 7.71
C GLY A 119 -14.74 10.61 7.59
N TYR A 120 -14.38 10.18 6.37
CA TYR A 120 -13.06 9.60 6.11
C TYR A 120 -11.96 10.64 6.22
N LEU A 121 -10.73 10.19 6.50
CA LEU A 121 -9.54 11.02 6.36
C LEU A 121 -9.31 11.42 4.90
N GLY A 122 -9.67 10.54 3.98
CA GLY A 122 -9.51 10.68 2.55
C GLY A 122 -9.57 9.30 1.89
N PHE A 123 -8.90 9.16 0.76
CA PHE A 123 -8.82 7.88 0.03
C PHE A 123 -7.37 7.53 -0.31
N GLN A 124 -7.11 6.23 -0.46
CA GLN A 124 -5.88 5.75 -1.04
C GLN A 124 -6.15 5.15 -2.43
N PHE A 125 -5.48 5.68 -3.44
CA PHE A 125 -5.44 5.05 -4.76
C PHE A 125 -4.52 3.83 -4.73
N ASP A 126 -5.06 2.70 -5.20
CA ASP A 126 -4.32 1.46 -5.37
C ASP A 126 -4.62 0.91 -6.78
N PHE A 127 -4.04 1.58 -7.77
CA PHE A 127 -4.20 1.26 -9.18
C PHE A 127 -2.94 0.55 -9.69
N GLU A 128 -3.05 -0.71 -9.97
CA GLU A 128 -1.96 -1.54 -10.42
C GLU A 128 -2.17 -2.05 -11.86
N ASN A 129 -1.13 -2.64 -12.45
CA ASN A 129 -1.17 -3.19 -13.79
C ASN A 129 -1.56 -2.14 -14.85
N ILE A 130 -0.91 -0.97 -14.79
CA ILE A 130 -1.19 0.19 -15.64
C ILE A 130 -0.16 0.23 -16.79
N ASP A 131 -0.61 0.51 -18.01
CA ASP A 131 0.30 0.71 -19.14
C ASP A 131 1.15 1.97 -18.91
N TRP A 132 2.43 1.89 -19.19
CA TRP A 132 3.37 3.01 -19.01
C TRP A 132 3.03 4.25 -19.85
N ASN A 133 2.29 4.08 -20.95
CA ASN A 133 1.80 5.19 -21.77
C ASN A 133 0.73 6.03 -21.06
N ASP A 134 0.12 5.51 -20.00
CA ASP A 134 -0.89 6.21 -19.19
C ASP A 134 -0.28 7.04 -18.04
N ARG A 135 1.03 7.16 -17.98
CA ARG A 135 1.77 7.87 -16.94
C ARG A 135 1.28 9.29 -16.69
N ASP A 136 1.15 10.08 -17.77
CA ASP A 136 0.73 11.48 -17.68
C ASP A 136 -0.75 11.59 -17.33
N ALA A 137 -1.58 10.70 -17.86
CA ALA A 137 -3.01 10.64 -17.57
C ALA A 137 -3.28 10.26 -16.11
N LEU A 138 -2.53 9.28 -15.56
CA LEU A 138 -2.58 8.91 -14.13
C LEU A 138 -2.17 10.10 -13.24
N SER A 139 -1.08 10.79 -13.59
CA SER A 139 -0.60 11.94 -12.84
C SER A 139 -1.62 13.08 -12.84
N LEU A 140 -2.26 13.33 -14.00
CA LEU A 140 -3.32 14.33 -14.14
C LEU A 140 -4.55 13.97 -13.29
N MET A 141 -5.04 12.73 -13.37
CA MET A 141 -6.19 12.26 -12.58
C MET A 141 -5.91 12.36 -11.09
N THR A 142 -4.71 11.96 -10.65
CA THR A 142 -4.30 12.07 -9.24
C THR A 142 -4.34 13.52 -8.78
N ARG A 143 -3.82 14.45 -9.57
CA ARG A 143 -3.85 15.88 -9.26
C ARG A 143 -5.28 16.43 -9.17
N GLN A 144 -6.12 16.14 -10.17
CA GLN A 144 -7.52 16.59 -10.21
C GLN A 144 -8.31 16.06 -9.00
N THR A 145 -8.06 14.81 -8.62
CA THR A 145 -8.70 14.20 -7.45
C THR A 145 -8.24 14.85 -6.15
N ALA A 146 -6.92 15.03 -5.96
CA ALA A 146 -6.38 15.68 -4.78
C ALA A 146 -6.93 17.10 -4.60
N GLU A 147 -6.94 17.91 -5.68
CA GLU A 147 -7.48 19.27 -5.67
C GLU A 147 -8.98 19.30 -5.29
N ALA A 148 -9.75 18.31 -5.71
CA ALA A 148 -11.16 18.22 -5.36
C ALA A 148 -11.36 17.80 -3.91
N LEU A 149 -10.65 16.76 -3.45
CA LEU A 149 -10.72 16.25 -2.07
C LEU A 149 -10.29 17.32 -1.05
N HIS A 150 -9.21 18.06 -1.34
CA HIS A 150 -8.69 19.12 -0.45
C HIS A 150 -9.71 20.23 -0.20
N LYS A 151 -10.56 20.59 -1.17
CA LYS A 151 -11.65 21.58 -0.99
C LYS A 151 -12.68 21.15 0.08
N HIS A 152 -12.72 19.85 0.39
CA HIS A 152 -13.62 19.26 1.38
C HIS A 152 -12.88 18.78 2.63
N GLY A 153 -11.59 19.12 2.79
CA GLY A 153 -10.77 18.71 3.93
C GLY A 153 -10.37 17.23 3.91
N LEU A 154 -10.54 16.55 2.77
CA LEU A 154 -10.15 15.15 2.58
C LEU A 154 -8.76 15.07 1.96
N GLN A 155 -8.05 13.99 2.21
CA GLN A 155 -6.69 13.75 1.73
C GLN A 155 -6.66 12.67 0.65
N LEU A 156 -5.57 12.66 -0.14
CA LEU A 156 -5.30 11.62 -1.12
C LEU A 156 -3.94 10.97 -0.87
N SER A 157 -3.94 9.68 -0.63
CA SER A 157 -2.75 8.83 -0.68
C SER A 157 -2.73 8.02 -1.98
N ILE A 158 -1.55 7.59 -2.42
CA ILE A 158 -1.42 6.65 -3.53
C ILE A 158 -0.38 5.58 -3.20
N ALA A 159 -0.75 4.30 -3.39
CA ALA A 159 0.17 3.18 -3.38
C ALA A 159 0.85 3.08 -4.75
N VAL A 160 2.17 2.87 -4.77
CA VAL A 160 2.95 2.81 -6.00
C VAL A 160 3.90 1.63 -6.02
N VAL A 161 3.97 0.93 -7.14
CA VAL A 161 4.96 -0.13 -7.35
C VAL A 161 6.36 0.52 -7.44
N PRO A 162 7.33 0.08 -6.65
CA PRO A 162 8.64 0.72 -6.59
C PRO A 162 9.44 0.50 -7.87
N ASN A 163 10.23 1.48 -8.25
CA ASN A 163 11.19 1.39 -9.33
C ASN A 163 12.46 2.17 -9.00
N ALA A 164 13.63 1.60 -9.26
CA ALA A 164 14.91 2.25 -9.11
C ALA A 164 15.90 1.70 -10.16
N PRO A 165 16.50 2.56 -10.93
CA PRO A 165 16.54 4.02 -10.91
C PRO A 165 15.48 4.73 -11.76
N GLY A 166 14.31 4.16 -12.01
CA GLY A 166 13.21 4.80 -12.74
C GLY A 166 13.22 4.58 -14.25
N TYR A 167 13.83 3.50 -14.72
CA TYR A 167 13.85 3.06 -16.13
C TYR A 167 13.63 1.54 -16.24
N ALA A 168 13.36 1.08 -17.46
CA ALA A 168 13.03 -0.32 -17.71
C ALA A 168 14.12 -1.32 -17.31
N GLY A 169 15.38 -0.95 -17.45
CA GLY A 169 16.49 -1.90 -17.28
C GLY A 169 16.64 -2.87 -18.48
N GLY A 170 17.55 -3.84 -18.33
CA GLY A 170 17.79 -4.88 -19.33
C GLY A 170 16.94 -6.13 -19.10
N GLY A 171 16.71 -6.89 -20.19
CA GLY A 171 16.01 -8.17 -20.14
C GLY A 171 14.48 -8.09 -20.25
N GLY A 172 13.87 -9.18 -20.70
CA GLY A 172 12.44 -9.24 -21.03
C GLY A 172 11.53 -9.02 -19.82
N PHE A 173 11.89 -9.58 -18.66
CA PHE A 173 11.11 -9.40 -17.43
C PHE A 173 11.12 -7.95 -16.95
N ALA A 174 12.29 -7.29 -16.95
CA ALA A 174 12.42 -5.88 -16.54
C ALA A 174 11.60 -4.96 -17.47
N GLN A 175 11.63 -5.23 -18.79
CA GLN A 175 10.83 -4.50 -19.77
C GLN A 175 9.33 -4.70 -19.57
N TRP A 176 8.90 -5.92 -19.25
CA TRP A 176 7.50 -6.22 -18.95
C TRP A 176 7.04 -5.54 -17.67
N MET A 177 7.85 -5.58 -16.60
CA MET A 177 7.57 -4.88 -15.34
C MET A 177 7.49 -3.38 -15.52
N TRP A 178 8.38 -2.81 -16.34
CA TRP A 178 8.31 -1.38 -16.67
C TRP A 178 7.01 -1.04 -17.39
N LYS A 179 6.71 -1.80 -18.45
CA LYS A 179 5.57 -1.50 -19.33
C LYS A 179 4.23 -1.58 -18.62
N PHE A 180 4.05 -2.47 -17.65
CA PHE A 180 2.74 -2.77 -17.09
C PHE A 180 2.60 -2.56 -15.57
N TRP A 181 3.72 -2.32 -14.87
CA TRP A 181 3.69 -2.25 -13.40
C TRP A 181 4.41 -1.03 -12.83
N ARG A 182 5.45 -0.53 -13.46
CA ARG A 182 6.32 0.49 -12.85
C ARG A 182 6.32 1.81 -13.60
N GLY A 183 6.29 1.76 -14.93
CA GLY A 183 6.51 2.94 -15.78
C GLY A 183 5.40 3.99 -15.73
N ALA A 184 4.19 3.61 -15.31
CA ALA A 184 3.07 4.52 -15.17
C ALA A 184 3.19 5.47 -13.97
N TYR A 185 4.05 5.19 -12.99
CA TYR A 185 4.17 6.05 -11.81
C TYR A 185 5.25 7.12 -11.98
N ASP A 186 4.84 8.36 -12.21
CA ASP A 186 5.70 9.53 -12.10
C ASP A 186 5.80 9.97 -10.65
N LEU A 187 6.77 9.43 -9.90
CA LEU A 187 6.92 9.72 -8.47
C LEU A 187 7.02 11.21 -8.18
N LYS A 188 7.65 12.00 -9.07
CA LYS A 188 7.77 13.45 -8.89
C LYS A 188 6.42 14.15 -9.02
N ALA A 189 5.66 13.86 -10.07
CA ALA A 189 4.34 14.45 -10.30
C ALA A 189 3.33 13.98 -9.23
N LEU A 190 3.35 12.69 -8.87
CA LEU A 190 2.51 12.13 -7.82
C LEU A 190 2.83 12.74 -6.45
N GLY A 191 4.12 12.90 -6.09
CA GLY A 191 4.55 13.54 -4.85
C GLY A 191 4.20 15.02 -4.73
N GLN A 192 4.02 15.72 -5.85
CA GLN A 192 3.52 17.10 -5.86
C GLN A 192 2.02 17.17 -5.56
N SER A 193 1.26 16.18 -5.98
CA SER A 193 -0.20 16.17 -5.95
C SER A 193 -0.79 15.46 -4.74
N ALA A 194 -0.31 14.24 -4.44
CA ALA A 194 -0.78 13.45 -3.31
C ALA A 194 -0.24 13.96 -1.96
N ASP A 195 -0.98 13.68 -0.89
CA ASP A 195 -0.55 13.97 0.49
C ASP A 195 0.42 12.92 1.02
N LEU A 196 0.30 11.68 0.51
CA LEU A 196 1.17 10.57 0.86
C LEU A 196 1.38 9.63 -0.32
N ILE A 197 2.61 9.16 -0.49
CA ILE A 197 2.95 8.03 -1.35
C ILE A 197 3.31 6.85 -0.45
N CYS A 198 2.57 5.75 -0.60
CA CYS A 198 2.93 4.45 -0.04
C CYS A 198 3.77 3.69 -1.08
N LEU A 199 5.07 3.56 -0.84
CA LEU A 199 5.96 2.82 -1.71
C LEU A 199 5.86 1.34 -1.38
N MET A 200 5.27 0.52 -2.27
CA MET A 200 5.03 -0.92 -2.06
C MET A 200 6.34 -1.72 -2.13
N THR A 201 7.22 -1.56 -1.14
CA THR A 201 8.52 -2.23 -1.05
C THR A 201 8.40 -3.69 -0.63
N TYR A 202 7.56 -4.42 -1.36
CA TYR A 202 7.33 -5.86 -1.25
C TYR A 202 7.08 -6.46 -2.65
N ASP A 203 6.88 -7.76 -2.74
CA ASP A 203 6.79 -8.52 -3.99
C ASP A 203 8.06 -8.43 -4.86
N GLN A 204 9.24 -8.36 -4.20
CA GLN A 204 10.53 -8.52 -4.87
C GLN A 204 10.63 -9.91 -5.50
N HIS A 205 10.33 -10.94 -4.72
CA HIS A 205 10.13 -12.30 -5.18
C HIS A 205 8.66 -12.71 -4.98
N THR A 206 8.09 -13.33 -6.00
CA THR A 206 6.69 -13.73 -6.06
C THR A 206 6.56 -15.13 -6.65
N ARG A 207 5.33 -15.60 -6.81
CA ARG A 207 5.05 -16.86 -7.52
C ARG A 207 5.61 -16.92 -8.97
N TRP A 208 5.99 -15.79 -9.53
CA TRP A 208 6.53 -15.70 -10.90
C TRP A 208 8.06 -15.70 -10.95
N THR A 209 8.73 -15.73 -9.82
CA THR A 209 10.18 -15.63 -9.69
C THR A 209 10.75 -16.85 -8.98
N THR A 210 12.08 -16.91 -8.88
CA THR A 210 12.76 -17.84 -8.00
C THR A 210 12.43 -17.57 -6.53
N PRO A 211 12.57 -18.57 -5.62
CA PRO A 211 12.49 -18.32 -4.18
C PRO A 211 13.43 -17.21 -3.72
N GLY A 212 12.95 -16.38 -2.80
CA GLY A 212 13.70 -15.26 -2.26
C GLY A 212 12.86 -14.38 -1.34
N PRO A 213 13.43 -13.32 -0.77
CA PRO A 213 12.75 -12.43 0.16
C PRO A 213 11.57 -11.72 -0.49
N VAL A 214 10.49 -11.53 0.28
CA VAL A 214 9.32 -10.77 -0.18
C VAL A 214 9.66 -9.31 -0.43
N GLY A 215 10.57 -8.75 0.38
CA GLY A 215 11.08 -7.39 0.22
C GLY A 215 12.40 -7.23 0.96
N GLY A 216 13.49 -7.80 0.41
CA GLY A 216 14.81 -7.78 1.03
C GLY A 216 15.30 -6.38 1.35
N MET A 217 16.10 -6.25 2.41
CA MET A 217 16.53 -4.94 2.92
C MET A 217 17.33 -4.12 1.88
N PRO A 218 18.32 -4.68 1.16
CA PRO A 218 19.06 -3.92 0.16
C PRO A 218 18.16 -3.41 -0.97
N TRP A 219 17.23 -4.25 -1.42
CA TRP A 219 16.26 -3.89 -2.47
C TRP A 219 15.28 -2.81 -1.98
N THR A 220 14.75 -2.93 -0.76
CA THR A 220 13.88 -1.94 -0.13
C THR A 220 14.59 -0.58 -0.01
N VAL A 221 15.84 -0.57 0.50
CA VAL A 221 16.64 0.66 0.66
C VAL A 221 16.93 1.31 -0.69
N GLN A 222 17.34 0.54 -1.69
CA GLN A 222 17.60 1.06 -3.04
C GLN A 222 16.39 1.81 -3.62
N HIS A 223 15.19 1.23 -3.50
CA HIS A 223 13.96 1.84 -4.01
C HIS A 223 13.54 3.06 -3.20
N LEU A 224 13.69 2.98 -1.88
CA LEU A 224 13.41 4.09 -0.97
C LEU A 224 14.33 5.28 -1.24
N GLU A 225 15.64 5.06 -1.35
CA GLU A 225 16.61 6.12 -1.64
C GLU A 225 16.34 6.77 -2.99
N TYR A 226 16.00 5.98 -4.02
CA TYR A 226 15.59 6.53 -5.31
C TYR A 226 14.32 7.39 -5.18
N ALA A 227 13.29 6.91 -4.50
CA ALA A 227 12.05 7.66 -4.29
C ALA A 227 12.29 8.98 -3.55
N LEU A 228 13.19 9.00 -2.57
CA LEU A 228 13.59 10.21 -1.81
C LEU A 228 14.28 11.28 -2.66
N THR A 229 14.81 10.92 -3.85
CA THR A 229 15.33 11.93 -4.79
C THR A 229 14.22 12.70 -5.51
N LEU A 230 12.97 12.20 -5.47
CA LEU A 230 11.83 12.71 -6.24
C LEU A 230 10.66 13.18 -5.37
N VAL A 231 10.50 12.60 -4.19
CA VAL A 231 9.39 12.81 -3.26
C VAL A 231 9.92 13.34 -1.92
N PRO A 232 9.31 14.40 -1.35
CA PRO A 232 9.65 14.84 -0.01
C PRO A 232 9.45 13.71 1.02
N LYS A 233 10.39 13.55 1.94
CA LYS A 233 10.39 12.47 2.93
C LYS A 233 9.14 12.45 3.83
N ASP A 234 8.56 13.61 4.09
CA ASP A 234 7.34 13.79 4.88
C ASP A 234 6.05 13.48 4.10
N LYS A 235 6.19 13.10 2.82
CA LYS A 235 5.13 12.56 1.96
C LYS A 235 5.39 11.11 1.52
N LEU A 236 6.38 10.43 2.10
CA LEU A 236 6.76 9.08 1.71
C LEU A 236 6.62 8.11 2.89
N SER A 237 5.97 6.98 2.66
CA SER A 237 5.90 5.84 3.57
C SER A 237 6.49 4.60 2.93
N VAL A 238 7.22 3.81 3.74
CA VAL A 238 7.76 2.51 3.30
C VAL A 238 6.68 1.44 3.41
N GLY A 239 6.49 0.66 2.37
CA GLY A 239 5.60 -0.50 2.36
C GLY A 239 6.23 -1.70 3.06
N ILE A 240 5.49 -2.37 3.92
CA ILE A 240 5.95 -3.54 4.67
C ILE A 240 4.97 -4.69 4.44
N ALA A 241 5.46 -5.80 3.87
CA ALA A 241 4.69 -7.03 3.81
C ALA A 241 4.61 -7.69 5.18
N THR A 242 3.46 -8.29 5.48
CA THR A 242 3.25 -9.15 6.65
C THR A 242 3.01 -10.61 6.26
N TYR A 243 2.91 -10.89 4.96
CA TYR A 243 2.76 -12.22 4.36
C TYR A 243 4.10 -12.69 3.80
N GLY A 244 4.22 -14.00 3.62
CA GLY A 244 5.33 -14.66 2.96
C GLY A 244 4.93 -15.35 1.66
N TYR A 245 5.88 -16.06 1.07
CA TYR A 245 5.64 -16.97 -0.04
C TYR A 245 6.19 -18.36 0.30
N HIS A 246 5.40 -19.37 -0.09
CA HIS A 246 5.78 -20.77 -0.07
C HIS A 246 5.95 -21.27 -1.49
N TRP A 247 7.19 -21.57 -1.90
CA TRP A 247 7.53 -22.18 -3.18
C TRP A 247 7.52 -23.68 -3.08
N TYR A 248 6.81 -24.32 -4.00
CA TYR A 248 6.69 -25.78 -4.08
C TYR A 248 6.76 -26.23 -5.53
N THR A 249 7.10 -27.50 -5.74
CA THR A 249 7.30 -28.08 -7.07
C THR A 249 5.99 -28.49 -7.73
N ALA A 250 4.93 -28.73 -6.94
CA ALA A 250 3.59 -29.01 -7.41
C ALA A 250 2.56 -28.54 -6.40
N ASP A 251 1.49 -27.93 -6.88
CA ASP A 251 0.33 -27.62 -6.04
C ASP A 251 -0.78 -28.62 -6.32
N PRO A 252 -1.03 -29.60 -5.42
CA PRO A 252 -2.07 -30.58 -5.61
C PRO A 252 -3.48 -29.98 -5.66
N ARG A 253 -3.65 -28.71 -5.24
CA ARG A 253 -4.92 -27.99 -5.32
C ARG A 253 -5.19 -27.40 -6.70
N ARG A 254 -4.25 -27.54 -7.63
CA ARG A 254 -4.32 -27.00 -8.99
C ARG A 254 -4.46 -28.05 -10.06
N ASP A 255 -4.99 -29.18 -9.71
CA ASP A 255 -5.43 -30.15 -10.71
C ASP A 255 -6.72 -29.66 -11.37
N ASP A 256 -6.59 -28.60 -12.17
CA ASP A 256 -7.64 -28.06 -13.02
C ASP A 256 -7.62 -28.68 -14.44
N GLY A 257 -6.85 -29.77 -14.61
CA GLY A 257 -6.68 -30.46 -15.86
C GLY A 257 -5.91 -29.69 -16.94
N LYS A 258 -5.26 -28.56 -16.56
CA LYS A 258 -4.40 -27.78 -17.46
C LYS A 258 -2.94 -28.12 -17.20
N GLU A 259 -2.22 -28.48 -18.25
CA GLU A 259 -0.78 -28.77 -18.17
C GLU A 259 0.10 -27.55 -17.85
N GLU A 260 -0.48 -26.36 -17.69
CA GLU A 260 0.23 -25.13 -17.39
C GLU A 260 0.44 -24.91 -15.88
N SER A 261 1.01 -25.88 -15.19
CA SER A 261 1.40 -25.70 -13.79
C SER A 261 2.77 -25.04 -13.65
N ASN A 262 2.90 -23.83 -14.12
CA ASN A 262 4.12 -23.05 -13.92
C ASN A 262 4.15 -22.33 -12.55
N ILE A 263 3.28 -22.71 -11.61
CA ILE A 263 3.26 -22.04 -10.36
C ILE A 263 4.13 -22.70 -9.37
N ALA A 264 5.09 -21.91 -9.04
CA ALA A 264 6.08 -22.27 -8.08
C ALA A 264 5.67 -21.85 -6.66
N ALA A 265 4.73 -20.92 -6.45
CA ALA A 265 4.46 -20.41 -5.10
C ALA A 265 3.02 -19.95 -4.84
N SER A 266 2.64 -19.93 -3.56
CA SER A 266 1.44 -19.26 -3.02
C SER A 266 1.80 -18.34 -1.86
N TYR A 267 0.92 -17.40 -1.54
CA TYR A 267 0.99 -16.67 -0.27
C TYR A 267 0.95 -17.64 0.90
N ILE A 268 1.64 -17.28 1.98
CA ILE A 268 1.61 -17.98 3.25
C ILE A 268 1.63 -16.96 4.39
N ASP A 269 0.75 -17.16 5.37
CA ASP A 269 0.69 -16.33 6.56
C ASP A 269 1.57 -16.88 7.67
N ALA A 270 1.82 -16.09 8.71
CA ALA A 270 2.65 -16.52 9.83
C ALA A 270 2.05 -17.72 10.60
N ASP A 271 0.72 -17.74 10.75
CA ASP A 271 -0.01 -18.84 11.41
C ASP A 271 0.01 -20.15 10.63
N GLU A 272 0.37 -20.13 9.36
CA GLU A 272 0.60 -21.31 8.52
C GLU A 272 2.08 -21.69 8.44
N SER A 273 2.97 -20.70 8.27
CA SER A 273 4.41 -20.93 8.03
C SER A 273 5.12 -21.53 9.25
N PHE A 274 4.85 -21.04 10.45
CA PHE A 274 5.49 -21.57 11.66
C PHE A 274 5.06 -23.00 12.00
N PRO A 275 3.77 -23.40 11.91
CA PRO A 275 3.37 -24.81 11.99
C PRO A 275 3.98 -25.68 10.91
N LEU A 276 4.08 -25.18 9.66
CA LEU A 276 4.68 -25.91 8.55
C LEU A 276 6.16 -26.23 8.83
N ALA A 277 6.93 -25.26 9.31
CA ALA A 277 8.32 -25.49 9.72
C ALA A 277 8.43 -26.58 10.80
N ARG A 278 7.57 -26.55 11.83
CA ARG A 278 7.54 -27.58 12.88
C ARG A 278 7.14 -28.96 12.34
N GLN A 279 6.14 -29.02 11.47
CA GLN A 279 5.66 -30.27 10.87
C GLN A 279 6.76 -31.03 10.13
N TYR A 280 7.61 -30.30 9.42
CA TYR A 280 8.70 -30.90 8.64
C TYR A 280 10.06 -30.86 9.34
N GLY A 281 10.13 -30.45 10.63
CA GLY A 281 11.37 -30.32 11.37
C GLY A 281 12.37 -29.33 10.74
N ALA A 282 11.85 -28.35 9.99
CA ALA A 282 12.68 -27.35 9.32
C ALA A 282 13.18 -26.30 10.32
N THR A 283 14.45 -25.92 10.18
CA THR A 283 15.05 -24.84 10.96
C THR A 283 14.78 -23.52 10.28
N ILE A 284 14.08 -22.61 10.97
CA ILE A 284 13.92 -21.23 10.50
C ILE A 284 15.28 -20.53 10.59
N GLN A 285 15.74 -20.01 9.48
CA GLN A 285 17.00 -19.31 9.34
C GLN A 285 16.73 -17.81 9.19
N TRP A 286 17.69 -16.99 9.56
CA TRP A 286 17.69 -15.55 9.36
C TRP A 286 18.73 -15.19 8.32
N ASP A 287 18.33 -14.44 7.29
CA ASP A 287 19.27 -13.84 6.36
C ASP A 287 19.71 -12.46 6.87
N PRO A 288 21.00 -12.29 7.26
CA PRO A 288 21.48 -11.03 7.82
C PRO A 288 21.69 -9.92 6.79
N VAL A 289 21.61 -10.22 5.49
CA VAL A 289 21.71 -9.25 4.40
C VAL A 289 20.32 -8.78 3.98
N GLU A 290 19.45 -9.74 3.75
CA GLU A 290 18.08 -9.47 3.30
C GLU A 290 17.14 -9.07 4.45
N HIS A 291 17.55 -9.29 5.70
CA HIS A 291 16.75 -9.08 6.90
C HIS A 291 15.39 -9.76 6.80
N GLU A 292 15.41 -11.05 6.47
CA GLU A 292 14.19 -11.85 6.35
C GLU A 292 14.41 -13.27 6.83
N SER A 293 13.38 -13.87 7.44
CA SER A 293 13.37 -15.24 7.88
C SER A 293 12.95 -16.16 6.75
N TRP A 294 13.61 -17.32 6.66
CA TRP A 294 13.32 -18.31 5.66
C TRP A 294 13.63 -19.72 6.15
N PHE A 295 13.00 -20.72 5.51
CA PHE A 295 13.34 -22.13 5.71
C PHE A 295 13.04 -22.95 4.46
N TRP A 296 13.50 -24.19 4.46
CA TRP A 296 13.21 -25.15 3.42
C TRP A 296 13.00 -26.53 4.04
N PHE A 297 12.31 -27.39 3.35
CA PHE A 297 12.07 -28.77 3.73
C PHE A 297 11.88 -29.62 2.48
N TYR A 298 11.81 -30.95 2.68
CA TYR A 298 11.48 -31.88 1.61
C TYR A 298 10.06 -32.42 1.81
N ARG A 299 9.28 -32.41 0.73
CA ARG A 299 8.01 -33.12 0.61
C ARG A 299 8.10 -33.98 -0.65
N ASP A 300 7.82 -35.32 -0.50
CA ASP A 300 7.87 -36.29 -1.58
C ASP A 300 9.19 -36.27 -2.39
N GLY A 301 10.32 -36.03 -1.69
CA GLY A 301 11.64 -35.93 -2.31
C GLY A 301 11.95 -34.61 -3.02
N MET A 302 11.02 -33.68 -3.06
CA MET A 302 11.16 -32.36 -3.67
C MET A 302 11.38 -31.29 -2.60
N ARG A 303 12.28 -30.34 -2.91
CA ARG A 303 12.57 -29.23 -1.98
C ARG A 303 11.55 -28.12 -2.14
N GLU A 304 11.00 -27.71 -1.01
CA GLU A 304 10.12 -26.54 -0.89
C GLU A 304 10.78 -25.45 -0.05
N TRP A 305 10.44 -24.20 -0.32
CA TRP A 305 11.03 -23.03 0.31
C TRP A 305 9.95 -22.12 0.85
N VAL A 306 10.20 -21.53 2.02
CA VAL A 306 9.35 -20.49 2.59
C VAL A 306 10.21 -19.29 2.95
N PHE A 307 9.78 -18.10 2.52
CA PHE A 307 10.30 -16.81 2.97
C PHE A 307 9.17 -16.05 3.64
N LEU A 308 9.41 -15.52 4.82
CA LEU A 308 8.40 -14.85 5.64
C LEU A 308 9.04 -13.68 6.38
N PRO A 309 8.53 -12.43 6.20
CA PRO A 309 8.89 -11.30 7.05
C PRO A 309 8.25 -11.47 8.44
N ASP A 310 9.00 -12.06 9.36
CA ASP A 310 8.61 -12.21 10.76
C ASP A 310 8.67 -10.88 11.54
N ALA A 311 8.40 -10.92 12.84
CA ALA A 311 8.40 -9.71 13.68
C ALA A 311 9.75 -8.96 13.69
N ARG A 312 10.88 -9.68 13.55
CA ARG A 312 12.20 -9.06 13.43
C ARG A 312 12.35 -8.32 12.11
N ALA A 313 11.99 -8.97 11.01
CA ALA A 313 12.00 -8.38 9.68
C ALA A 313 11.10 -7.12 9.61
N PHE A 314 9.92 -7.18 10.23
CA PHE A 314 9.00 -6.06 10.33
C PHE A 314 9.63 -4.88 11.10
N ALA A 315 10.20 -5.15 12.28
CA ALA A 315 10.83 -4.13 13.12
C ALA A 315 12.01 -3.42 12.41
N ASP A 316 12.83 -4.17 11.68
CA ASP A 316 13.95 -3.62 10.90
C ASP A 316 13.46 -2.66 9.80
N ARG A 317 12.32 -2.96 9.15
CA ARG A 317 11.71 -2.08 8.14
C ARG A 317 11.06 -0.85 8.76
N VAL A 318 10.40 -1.00 9.91
CA VAL A 318 9.87 0.15 10.68
C VAL A 318 11.00 1.09 11.11
N ALA A 319 12.19 0.57 11.41
CA ALA A 319 13.34 1.40 11.76
C ALA A 319 13.78 2.36 10.64
N LEU A 320 13.53 2.01 9.36
CA LEU A 320 13.79 2.90 8.22
C LEU A 320 13.00 4.21 8.31
N VAL A 321 11.80 4.19 8.89
CA VAL A 321 10.99 5.41 9.09
C VAL A 321 11.77 6.46 9.87
N LYS A 322 12.39 6.05 10.97
CA LYS A 322 13.23 6.95 11.79
C LYS A 322 14.54 7.30 11.09
N GLN A 323 15.19 6.30 10.47
CA GLN A 323 16.49 6.46 9.81
C GLN A 323 16.43 7.51 8.70
N TYR A 324 15.40 7.47 7.86
CA TYR A 324 15.23 8.37 6.72
C TYR A 324 14.33 9.58 7.01
N GLY A 325 13.69 9.61 8.18
CA GLY A 325 12.75 10.67 8.58
C GLY A 325 11.48 10.68 7.73
N LEU A 326 10.98 9.48 7.39
CA LEU A 326 9.78 9.30 6.57
C LEU A 326 8.51 9.73 7.30
N GLN A 327 7.41 9.86 6.54
CA GLN A 327 6.07 10.05 7.10
C GLN A 327 5.65 8.87 7.98
N GLY A 328 5.97 7.63 7.55
CA GLY A 328 5.58 6.43 8.25
C GLY A 328 5.78 5.17 7.41
N TYR A 329 4.93 4.20 7.65
CA TYR A 329 4.88 2.95 6.89
C TYR A 329 3.45 2.54 6.55
N CYS A 330 3.31 1.69 5.53
CA CYS A 330 2.05 1.08 5.11
C CYS A 330 2.23 -0.44 5.16
N SER A 331 1.41 -1.14 5.93
CA SER A 331 1.57 -2.59 6.16
C SER A 331 0.48 -3.40 5.46
N TRP A 332 0.86 -4.22 4.50
CA TRP A 332 0.00 -5.15 3.79
C TRP A 332 0.23 -6.57 4.28
N VAL A 333 -0.68 -7.22 4.95
CA VAL A 333 -2.05 -6.91 5.31
C VAL A 333 -2.34 -7.48 6.72
N LEU A 334 -3.30 -6.88 7.44
CA LEU A 334 -3.77 -7.39 8.74
C LEU A 334 -4.25 -8.84 8.63
N GLY A 335 -3.86 -9.66 9.62
CA GLY A 335 -4.20 -11.08 9.71
C GLY A 335 -3.18 -12.04 9.11
N ALA A 336 -2.17 -11.52 8.38
CA ALA A 336 -1.08 -12.34 7.85
C ALA A 336 0.20 -12.26 8.71
N GLU A 337 0.29 -11.26 9.57
CA GLU A 337 1.47 -10.92 10.35
C GLU A 337 1.85 -11.96 11.41
N ASP A 338 3.15 -12.03 11.72
CA ASP A 338 3.63 -12.66 12.95
C ASP A 338 3.02 -11.92 14.17
N PRO A 339 2.28 -12.59 15.05
CA PRO A 339 1.65 -11.93 16.21
C PRO A 339 2.61 -11.12 17.08
N LYS A 340 3.90 -11.44 17.09
CA LYS A 340 4.93 -10.69 17.82
C LYS A 340 5.22 -9.30 17.25
N VAL A 341 4.76 -8.98 16.04
CA VAL A 341 4.81 -7.62 15.49
C VAL A 341 4.17 -6.62 16.45
N TRP A 342 3.07 -7.02 17.06
CA TRP A 342 2.30 -6.15 17.96
C TRP A 342 2.99 -5.88 19.30
N ASP A 343 3.89 -6.79 19.74
CA ASP A 343 4.65 -6.59 20.99
C ASP A 343 5.64 -5.42 20.88
N ALA A 344 6.16 -5.18 19.69
CA ALA A 344 7.17 -4.14 19.42
C ALA A 344 6.55 -2.77 19.06
N LEU A 345 5.27 -2.71 18.69
CA LEU A 345 4.63 -1.46 18.28
C LEU A 345 4.05 -0.70 19.46
N PRO A 346 4.27 0.62 19.52
CA PRO A 346 3.65 1.48 20.54
C PRO A 346 2.14 1.65 20.28
N GLU A 347 1.41 2.11 21.29
CA GLU A 347 0.06 2.62 21.09
C GLU A 347 0.07 3.78 20.10
N ALA A 348 -0.95 3.82 19.23
CA ALA A 348 -1.07 4.87 18.21
C ALA A 348 -1.31 6.23 18.89
N THR A 349 -0.54 7.23 18.46
CA THR A 349 -0.77 8.61 18.86
C THR A 349 -2.03 9.15 18.16
N ARG A 350 -2.97 9.68 18.92
CA ARG A 350 -4.27 10.22 18.43
C ARG A 350 -4.34 11.74 18.58
#